data_c9792c801aa325efc478f3e49c374ce4
#
_entry.id   c9792c801aa325efc478f3e49c374ce4
#
_cell.length_a   1.000
_cell.length_b   1.000
_cell.length_c   1.000
_cell.angle_alpha   90.00
_cell.angle_beta   90.00
_cell.angle_gamma   90.00
#
_symmetry.space_group_name_H-M   'P 1'
#
loop_
_entity.id
_entity.type
_entity.pdbx_description
1 polymer ?
#
loop_
_entity_poly.entity_id
_entity_poly.type
_entity_poly.pdbx_seq_one_letter_code
_entity_poly.pdbx_strand_id
1 'polypeptide(L)'
;AATQSNIGRMKAAGVNVAIGMIDDNDERQAQLSMQYAGNLVALGKVPGATGLSWNDAFAAITSKPADIVGMGAEIGSLRVGRRGDVVIWDGDPLELTSAVEKVWIDGVAQSLETRQTRLRARYTTPQEGALPKAFDR
;
A
#
# COMPACT_ATOMS: atom_id res chain seq x y z
N ALA A 1 27.48 -0.05 1.45
CA ALA A 1 26.58 1.05 1.13
C ALA A 1 25.15 0.52 1.01
N ALA A 2 24.18 1.24 1.57
CA ALA A 2 22.77 0.91 1.41
C ALA A 2 22.39 1.08 -0.06
N THR A 3 21.70 0.08 -0.61
CA THR A 3 21.21 0.10 -1.99
C THR A 3 19.84 -0.54 -2.04
N GLN A 4 18.97 -0.06 -2.92
CA GLN A 4 17.66 -0.65 -3.16
C GLN A 4 17.76 -2.12 -3.61
N SER A 5 18.87 -2.54 -4.22
CA SER A 5 19.12 -3.93 -4.57
C SER A 5 19.29 -4.87 -3.37
N ASN A 6 19.38 -4.37 -2.14
CA ASN A 6 19.54 -5.23 -0.95
C ASN A 6 18.37 -6.19 -0.77
N ILE A 7 17.15 -5.73 -0.99
CA ILE A 7 15.95 -6.57 -0.88
C ILE A 7 16.00 -7.73 -1.86
N GLY A 8 16.30 -7.45 -3.14
CA GLY A 8 16.44 -8.49 -4.17
C GLY A 8 17.60 -9.46 -3.88
N ARG A 9 18.73 -8.96 -3.36
CA ARG A 9 19.88 -9.80 -2.98
C ARG A 9 19.56 -10.71 -1.79
N MET A 10 18.88 -10.20 -0.77
CA MET A 10 18.44 -11.01 0.38
C MET A 10 17.48 -12.10 -0.07
N LYS A 11 16.52 -11.76 -0.93
CA LYS A 11 15.59 -12.74 -1.51
C LYS A 11 16.33 -13.81 -2.30
N ALA A 12 17.27 -13.42 -3.16
CA ALA A 12 18.11 -14.36 -3.93
C ALA A 12 18.97 -15.28 -3.06
N ALA A 13 19.36 -14.80 -1.89
CA ALA A 13 20.07 -15.59 -0.86
C ALA A 13 19.16 -16.47 -0.01
N GLY A 14 17.85 -16.55 -0.32
CA GLY A 14 16.89 -17.38 0.41
C GLY A 14 16.37 -16.76 1.72
N VAL A 15 16.66 -15.49 1.98
CA VAL A 15 16.13 -14.79 3.16
C VAL A 15 14.63 -14.52 2.97
N ASN A 16 13.85 -14.76 4.00
CA ASN A 16 12.44 -14.40 4.01
C ASN A 16 12.32 -12.88 4.25
N VAL A 17 11.87 -12.15 3.24
CA VAL A 17 11.80 -10.69 3.29
C VAL A 17 10.36 -10.20 3.17
N ALA A 18 10.03 -9.19 3.96
CA ALA A 18 8.80 -8.43 3.89
C ALA A 18 9.10 -6.93 3.90
N ILE A 19 8.19 -6.14 3.36
CA ILE A 19 8.24 -4.69 3.38
C ILE A 19 7.37 -4.23 4.54
N GLY A 20 7.97 -3.53 5.51
CA GLY A 20 7.30 -2.86 6.60
C GLY A 20 7.63 -1.37 6.56
N MET A 21 6.66 -0.55 6.88
CA MET A 21 6.86 0.87 7.12
C MET A 21 6.93 1.08 8.62
N ILE A 22 8.13 1.33 9.11
CA ILE A 22 8.40 1.60 10.52
C ILE A 22 8.76 3.08 10.62
N ASP A 23 7.76 3.90 10.84
CA ASP A 23 7.99 5.26 11.30
C ASP A 23 6.86 5.64 12.26
N ASP A 24 7.22 6.04 13.46
CA ASP A 24 6.30 6.30 14.57
C ASP A 24 5.40 7.53 14.34
N ASN A 25 5.64 8.31 13.29
CA ASN A 25 5.01 9.62 13.13
C ASN A 25 4.17 9.80 11.86
N ASP A 26 4.07 8.83 10.97
CA ASP A 26 3.36 9.10 9.71
C ASP A 26 2.49 7.93 9.23
N GLU A 27 1.21 7.94 9.62
CA GLU A 27 0.16 7.03 9.12
C GLU A 27 0.08 7.01 7.58
N ARG A 28 0.63 8.02 6.90
CA ARG A 28 0.68 8.12 5.44
C ARG A 28 1.71 7.20 4.83
N GLN A 29 2.71 6.73 5.56
CA GLN A 29 3.77 5.89 5.03
C GLN A 29 3.29 4.47 4.68
N ALA A 30 2.27 3.94 5.36
CA ALA A 30 1.70 2.64 5.03
C ALA A 30 1.18 2.60 3.58
N GLN A 31 0.67 3.71 3.04
CA GLN A 31 0.22 3.83 1.66
C GLN A 31 1.36 3.71 0.65
N LEU A 32 2.59 4.03 1.06
CA LEU A 32 3.76 3.97 0.18
C LEU A 32 4.33 2.56 0.01
N SER A 33 3.87 1.58 0.81
CA SER A 33 4.35 0.19 0.73
C SER A 33 4.15 -0.42 -0.66
N MET A 34 3.03 -0.12 -1.31
CA MET A 34 2.74 -0.60 -2.68
C MET A 34 3.68 0.03 -3.69
N GLN A 35 3.87 1.36 -3.62
CA GLN A 35 4.81 2.07 -4.48
C GLN A 35 6.23 1.55 -4.29
N TYR A 36 6.63 1.28 -3.05
CA TYR A 36 7.94 0.72 -2.77
C TYR A 36 8.10 -0.68 -3.37
N ALA A 37 7.09 -1.53 -3.25
CA ALA A 37 7.07 -2.85 -3.88
C ALA A 37 7.14 -2.75 -5.41
N GLY A 38 6.38 -1.85 -6.04
CA GLY A 38 6.43 -1.58 -7.47
C GLY A 38 7.80 -1.09 -7.94
N ASN A 39 8.45 -0.23 -7.17
CA ASN A 39 9.82 0.22 -7.45
C ASN A 39 10.82 -0.94 -7.43
N LEU A 40 10.65 -1.93 -6.55
CA LEU A 40 11.50 -3.13 -6.53
C LEU A 40 11.29 -4.02 -7.77
N VAL A 41 10.09 -4.05 -8.33
CA VAL A 41 9.84 -4.72 -9.62
C VAL A 41 10.54 -3.95 -10.74
N ALA A 42 10.36 -2.63 -10.80
CA ALA A 42 11.00 -1.79 -11.81
C ALA A 42 12.53 -1.87 -11.76
N LEU A 43 13.10 -2.01 -10.56
CA LEU A 43 14.56 -2.15 -10.36
C LEU A 43 15.14 -3.37 -11.08
N GLY A 44 14.35 -4.44 -11.28
CA GLY A 44 14.76 -5.61 -12.04
C GLY A 44 15.05 -5.32 -13.53
N LYS A 45 14.57 -4.17 -14.05
CA LYS A 45 14.83 -3.71 -15.42
C LYS A 45 16.10 -2.85 -15.54
N VAL A 46 16.73 -2.51 -14.42
CA VAL A 46 17.94 -1.66 -14.39
C VAL A 46 19.19 -2.55 -14.49
N PRO A 47 20.08 -2.33 -15.46
CA PRO A 47 21.31 -3.10 -15.59
C PRO A 47 22.16 -3.08 -14.31
N GLY A 48 22.58 -4.26 -13.86
CA GLY A 48 23.40 -4.41 -12.65
C GLY A 48 22.66 -4.28 -11.32
N ALA A 49 21.37 -3.97 -11.33
CA ALA A 49 20.53 -3.97 -10.14
C ALA A 49 19.85 -5.33 -9.91
N THR A 50 19.44 -5.57 -8.67
CA THR A 50 18.71 -6.78 -8.28
C THR A 50 17.36 -6.36 -7.70
N GLY A 51 16.31 -6.56 -8.49
CA GLY A 51 14.92 -6.28 -8.10
C GLY A 51 14.19 -7.53 -7.60
N LEU A 52 12.86 -7.44 -7.56
CA LEU A 52 11.96 -8.55 -7.26
C LEU A 52 11.10 -8.89 -8.50
N SER A 53 10.63 -10.13 -8.59
CA SER A 53 9.50 -10.44 -9.46
C SER A 53 8.24 -9.74 -8.95
N TRP A 54 7.25 -9.55 -9.82
CA TRP A 54 5.96 -8.98 -9.41
C TRP A 54 5.33 -9.79 -8.26
N ASN A 55 5.32 -11.12 -8.40
CA ASN A 55 4.77 -12.01 -7.37
C ASN A 55 5.49 -11.90 -6.03
N ASP A 56 6.83 -11.81 -6.05
CA ASP A 56 7.61 -11.65 -4.82
C ASP A 56 7.39 -10.28 -4.17
N ALA A 57 7.30 -9.22 -4.97
CA ALA A 57 7.03 -7.87 -4.48
C ALA A 57 5.64 -7.76 -3.87
N PHE A 58 4.62 -8.33 -4.52
CA PHE A 58 3.26 -8.36 -3.99
C PHE A 58 3.17 -9.23 -2.73
N ALA A 59 3.80 -10.40 -2.71
CA ALA A 59 3.88 -11.23 -1.51
C ALA A 59 4.58 -10.51 -0.35
N ALA A 60 5.60 -9.69 -0.63
CA ALA A 60 6.36 -8.95 0.39
C ALA A 60 5.54 -7.89 1.14
N ILE A 61 4.39 -7.47 0.59
CA ILE A 61 3.45 -6.53 1.25
C ILE A 61 2.13 -7.20 1.68
N THR A 62 1.96 -8.50 1.45
CA THR A 62 0.73 -9.24 1.77
C THR A 62 1.00 -10.48 2.61
N SER A 63 1.32 -11.61 1.99
CA SER A 63 1.47 -12.89 2.69
C SER A 63 2.76 -12.99 3.51
N LYS A 64 3.86 -12.40 3.06
CA LYS A 64 5.14 -12.48 3.79
C LYS A 64 5.13 -11.78 5.14
N PRO A 65 4.60 -10.54 5.27
CA PRO A 65 4.40 -9.95 6.59
C PRO A 65 3.58 -10.84 7.53
N ALA A 66 2.47 -11.40 7.04
CA ALA A 66 1.61 -12.29 7.81
C ALA A 66 2.36 -13.55 8.30
N ASP A 67 3.15 -14.17 7.41
CA ASP A 67 3.98 -15.33 7.76
C ASP A 67 5.03 -14.99 8.83
N ILE A 68 5.71 -13.83 8.69
CA ILE A 68 6.76 -13.40 9.62
C ILE A 68 6.22 -13.14 11.03
N VAL A 69 5.01 -12.59 11.15
CA VAL A 69 4.37 -12.37 12.45
C VAL A 69 3.60 -13.60 12.96
N GLY A 70 3.67 -14.74 12.27
CA GLY A 70 3.03 -16.00 12.67
C GLY A 70 1.53 -16.08 12.38
N MET A 71 0.97 -15.13 11.64
CA MET A 71 -0.46 -15.05 11.30
C MET A 71 -0.79 -15.53 9.89
N GLY A 72 0.13 -16.16 9.19
CA GLY A 72 -0.03 -16.58 7.80
C GLY A 72 -1.15 -17.61 7.56
N ALA A 73 -1.66 -18.28 8.61
CA ALA A 73 -2.84 -19.12 8.52
C ALA A 73 -4.17 -18.36 8.58
N GLU A 74 -4.17 -17.10 9.04
CA GLU A 74 -5.35 -16.31 9.31
C GLU A 74 -5.54 -15.15 8.31
N ILE A 75 -4.43 -14.47 7.94
CA ILE A 75 -4.43 -13.26 7.12
C ILE A 75 -3.40 -13.34 5.97
N GLY A 76 -3.33 -12.29 5.17
CA GLY A 76 -2.30 -12.09 4.14
C GLY A 76 -2.56 -12.82 2.83
N SER A 77 -3.66 -13.54 2.68
CA SER A 77 -4.04 -14.14 1.40
C SER A 77 -5.54 -14.51 1.35
N LEU A 78 -6.07 -14.56 0.14
CA LEU A 78 -7.46 -14.94 -0.13
C LEU A 78 -7.56 -16.47 -0.18
N ARG A 79 -7.96 -17.10 0.94
CA ARG A 79 -8.23 -18.54 1.05
C ARG A 79 -9.44 -18.78 1.93
N VAL A 80 -10.14 -19.89 1.67
CA VAL A 80 -11.28 -20.30 2.51
C VAL A 80 -10.82 -20.47 3.97
N GLY A 81 -11.60 -19.93 4.90
CA GLY A 81 -11.32 -19.99 6.34
C GLY A 81 -10.39 -18.90 6.87
N ARG A 82 -9.89 -18.00 6.01
CA ARG A 82 -9.11 -16.83 6.44
C ARG A 82 -9.99 -15.61 6.64
N ARG A 83 -9.48 -14.65 7.38
CA ARG A 83 -10.14 -13.36 7.60
C ARG A 83 -10.41 -12.66 6.27
N GLY A 84 -11.58 -12.10 6.13
CA GLY A 84 -12.05 -11.47 4.91
C GLY A 84 -11.49 -10.05 4.71
N ASP A 85 -10.15 -9.93 4.62
CA ASP A 85 -9.46 -8.70 4.28
C ASP A 85 -9.24 -8.68 2.76
N VAL A 86 -10.01 -7.86 2.05
CA VAL A 86 -10.03 -7.84 0.58
C VAL A 86 -9.95 -6.41 0.08
N VAL A 87 -9.13 -6.18 -0.94
CA VAL A 87 -9.07 -4.90 -1.67
C VAL A 87 -9.30 -5.18 -3.15
N ILE A 88 -10.20 -4.42 -3.78
CA ILE A 88 -10.41 -4.42 -5.23
C ILE A 88 -9.77 -3.16 -5.80
N TRP A 89 -9.03 -3.35 -6.88
CA TRP A 89 -8.32 -2.30 -7.63
C TRP A 89 -8.85 -2.21 -9.05
N ASP A 90 -8.81 -1.04 -9.65
CA ASP A 90 -9.13 -0.80 -11.06
C ASP A 90 -8.00 -1.20 -12.02
N GLY A 91 -6.83 -1.59 -11.49
CA GLY A 91 -5.65 -1.98 -12.25
C GLY A 91 -4.65 -2.77 -11.41
N ASP A 92 -3.38 -2.73 -11.80
CA ASP A 92 -2.30 -3.39 -11.07
C ASP A 92 -2.04 -2.66 -9.73
N PRO A 93 -2.15 -3.34 -8.57
CA PRO A 93 -1.94 -2.71 -7.26
C PRO A 93 -0.52 -2.20 -7.03
N LEU A 94 0.47 -2.61 -7.82
CA LEU A 94 1.84 -2.12 -7.73
C LEU A 94 2.12 -0.91 -8.64
N GLU A 95 1.14 -0.47 -9.43
CA GLU A 95 1.24 0.70 -10.30
C GLU A 95 0.58 1.93 -9.65
N LEU A 96 1.27 3.08 -9.74
CA LEU A 96 0.79 4.34 -9.15
C LEU A 96 -0.52 4.87 -9.72
N THR A 97 -0.86 4.46 -10.94
CA THR A 97 -2.06 4.89 -11.64
C THR A 97 -3.31 4.13 -11.20
N SER A 98 -3.13 2.99 -10.51
CA SER A 98 -4.24 2.17 -10.05
C SER A 98 -4.87 2.74 -8.78
N ALA A 99 -6.18 2.74 -8.72
CA ALA A 99 -6.96 3.20 -7.59
C ALA A 99 -7.69 2.04 -6.89
N VAL A 100 -7.92 2.22 -5.59
CA VAL A 100 -8.74 1.29 -4.80
C VAL A 100 -10.21 1.57 -5.09
N GLU A 101 -10.95 0.56 -5.52
CA GLU A 101 -12.39 0.64 -5.74
C GLU A 101 -13.21 0.23 -4.50
N LYS A 102 -12.76 -0.83 -3.81
CA LYS A 102 -13.46 -1.35 -2.62
C LYS A 102 -12.49 -1.98 -1.63
N VAL A 103 -12.80 -1.85 -0.35
CA VAL A 103 -12.04 -2.46 0.75
C VAL A 103 -13.00 -3.15 1.70
N TRP A 104 -12.64 -4.35 2.14
CA TRP A 104 -13.26 -5.05 3.27
C TRP A 104 -12.17 -5.39 4.28
N ILE A 105 -12.51 -5.21 5.55
CA ILE A 105 -11.70 -5.64 6.68
C ILE A 105 -12.57 -6.56 7.53
N ASP A 106 -12.11 -7.78 7.75
CA ASP A 106 -12.88 -8.82 8.43
C ASP A 106 -14.29 -9.03 7.84
N GLY A 107 -14.39 -8.96 6.51
CA GLY A 107 -15.66 -9.08 5.77
C GLY A 107 -16.55 -7.84 5.82
N VAL A 108 -16.17 -6.79 6.55
CA VAL A 108 -16.95 -5.55 6.67
C VAL A 108 -16.46 -4.52 5.65
N ALA A 109 -17.38 -4.04 4.80
CA ALA A 109 -17.06 -3.02 3.81
C ALA A 109 -16.62 -1.71 4.47
N GLN A 110 -15.51 -1.14 3.99
CA GLN A 110 -14.95 0.11 4.51
C GLN A 110 -15.31 1.29 3.60
N SER A 111 -15.51 2.45 4.20
CA SER A 111 -15.65 3.70 3.46
C SER A 111 -14.30 4.11 2.89
N LEU A 112 -14.29 4.50 1.61
CA LEU A 112 -13.12 5.11 0.96
C LEU A 112 -13.06 6.63 1.16
N GLU A 113 -13.99 7.19 1.93
CA GLU A 113 -13.98 8.60 2.27
C GLU A 113 -12.81 8.91 3.21
N THR A 114 -11.90 9.75 2.75
CA THR A 114 -10.74 10.21 3.51
C THR A 114 -10.86 11.69 3.86
N ARG A 115 -10.00 12.18 4.76
CA ARG A 115 -9.88 13.63 5.00
C ARG A 115 -9.59 14.38 3.68
N GLN A 116 -8.79 13.80 2.79
CA GLN A 116 -8.43 14.43 1.52
C GLN A 116 -9.62 14.52 0.57
N THR A 117 -10.44 13.46 0.46
CA THR A 117 -11.64 13.48 -0.38
C THR A 117 -12.66 14.50 0.15
N ARG A 118 -12.82 14.61 1.47
CA ARG A 118 -13.68 15.62 2.11
C ARG A 118 -13.18 17.04 1.87
N LEU A 119 -11.87 17.27 2.00
CA LEU A 119 -11.28 18.59 1.70
C LEU A 119 -11.45 18.92 0.22
N ARG A 120 -11.18 17.98 -0.68
CA ARG A 120 -11.41 18.18 -2.11
C ARG A 120 -12.87 18.58 -2.38
N ALA A 121 -13.85 17.83 -1.89
CA ALA A 121 -15.27 18.13 -2.07
C ALA A 121 -15.63 19.53 -1.54
N ARG A 122 -15.07 19.90 -0.38
CA ARG A 122 -15.27 21.22 0.23
C ARG A 122 -14.76 22.37 -0.64
N TYR A 123 -13.60 22.21 -1.26
CA TYR A 123 -12.96 23.28 -2.04
C TYR A 123 -13.33 23.26 -3.52
N THR A 124 -13.85 22.15 -4.05
CA THR A 124 -14.34 22.09 -5.44
C THR A 124 -15.79 22.58 -5.58
N THR A 125 -16.54 22.63 -4.47
CA THR A 125 -17.91 23.16 -4.43
C THR A 125 -17.92 24.41 -3.53
N PRO A 126 -17.67 25.63 -4.09
CA PRO A 126 -17.72 26.85 -3.29
C PRO A 126 -19.10 26.99 -2.64
N GLN A 127 -19.15 27.09 -1.32
CA GLN A 127 -20.37 27.43 -0.60
C GLN A 127 -20.32 28.93 -0.29
N GLU A 128 -21.24 29.69 -0.88
CA GLU A 128 -21.45 31.08 -0.50
C GLU A 128 -21.89 31.11 0.97
N GLY A 129 -21.18 31.91 1.79
CA GLY A 129 -21.41 32.02 3.24
C GLY A 129 -20.49 31.24 4.15
N ALA A 130 -19.59 30.39 3.60
CA ALA A 130 -18.57 29.65 4.39
C ALA A 130 -17.22 30.38 4.51
N LEU A 131 -17.14 31.63 4.09
CA LEU A 131 -15.90 32.41 4.18
C LEU A 131 -15.58 32.74 5.65
N PRO A 132 -14.31 32.68 6.07
CA PRO A 132 -13.90 33.12 7.38
C PRO A 132 -14.34 34.58 7.60
N LYS A 133 -14.78 34.93 8.81
CA LYS A 133 -15.25 36.28 9.19
C LYS A 133 -14.28 37.43 8.81
N ALA A 134 -13.00 37.12 8.63
CA ALA A 134 -12.00 38.09 8.16
C ALA A 134 -12.26 38.60 6.74
N PHE A 135 -13.11 37.95 5.96
CA PHE A 135 -13.49 38.32 4.60
C PHE A 135 -14.93 38.90 4.50
N ASP A 136 -15.67 38.90 5.59
CA ASP A 136 -16.93 39.64 5.70
C ASP A 136 -16.61 41.11 5.96
N ARG A 137 -16.61 41.92 4.91
CA ARG A 137 -16.52 43.39 4.96
C ARG A 137 -17.84 43.99 4.59
#